data_91d37f257218ec8e625040f75a32a30f
#
_entry.id   91d37f257218ec8e625040f75a32a30f
#
_cell.length_a   1.000
_cell.length_b   1.000
_cell.length_c   1.000
_cell.angle_alpha   90.00
_cell.angle_beta   90.00
_cell.angle_gamma   90.00
#
_symmetry.space_group_name_H-M   'P 1'
#
loop_
_entity.id
_entity.type
_entity.pdbx_description
1 polymer ?
#
loop_
_entity_poly.entity_id
_entity_poly.type
_entity_poly.pdbx_seq_one_letter_code
_entity_poly.pdbx_strand_id
1 'polypeptide(L)'
;LNSEGIRAGGYGELYEYNRIENIGYNGIGCGSITGGIIRYNYISNYCRTVNDGGGIYHGHNKTSNSDFIIRYNLCLNGYGNTEGTSSPTTYLAEGIYLDSWATGQTVQYNVCANNRGVGIKVGSGNSNILENNLCFNNEESQIYFLGSWSYASVFNNMIRNNHFIAKTASQIALKVSLTAFDNIANYGDSDLNYYARPINQGSNDSTILTNGTSRTLSGWRTYSSQDASSNMSLAGPVASESNIHFIYNDTDVNQN
;
A
#
# COMPACT_ATOMS: atom_id res chain seq x y z
N LEU A 1 3.92 -22.27 11.66
CA LEU A 1 4.85 -21.40 12.39
C LEU A 1 4.87 -20.05 11.67
N ASN A 2 4.38 -18.98 12.32
CA ASN A 2 4.40 -17.63 11.79
C ASN A 2 5.83 -17.10 11.91
N SER A 3 6.66 -17.32 10.90
CA SER A 3 8.04 -16.83 10.88
C SER A 3 8.08 -15.46 10.17
N GLU A 4 8.34 -14.42 10.92
CA GLU A 4 8.71 -13.11 10.37
C GLU A 4 10.20 -13.12 9.98
N GLY A 5 10.55 -12.32 8.97
CA GLY A 5 11.96 -12.15 8.60
C GLY A 5 12.71 -11.39 9.68
N ILE A 6 12.20 -10.23 10.07
CA ILE A 6 12.68 -9.43 11.19
C ILE A 6 11.48 -9.04 12.05
N ARG A 7 11.60 -9.22 13.37
CA ARG A 7 10.70 -8.65 14.36
C ARG A 7 11.29 -7.35 14.89
N ALA A 8 10.76 -6.23 14.46
CA ALA A 8 11.12 -4.93 14.98
C ALA A 8 10.53 -4.76 16.38
N GLY A 9 11.35 -4.55 17.41
CA GLY A 9 10.94 -4.66 18.81
C GLY A 9 11.49 -3.61 19.77
N GLY A 10 12.34 -2.70 19.31
CA GLY A 10 12.98 -1.68 20.15
C GLY A 10 12.42 -0.26 19.96
N TYR A 11 13.01 0.67 20.63
CA TYR A 11 12.69 2.10 20.56
C TYR A 11 13.73 2.84 19.71
N GLY A 12 13.29 3.55 18.68
CA GLY A 12 14.19 4.36 17.83
C GLY A 12 15.20 3.54 17.00
N GLU A 13 14.91 2.27 16.74
CA GLU A 13 15.81 1.37 16.04
C GLU A 13 15.87 1.65 14.53
N LEU A 14 16.98 1.23 13.91
CA LEU A 14 17.26 1.34 12.50
C LEU A 14 17.35 -0.06 11.86
N TYR A 15 16.48 -0.32 10.88
CA TYR A 15 16.45 -1.54 10.09
C TYR A 15 16.75 -1.18 8.64
N GLU A 16 17.99 -1.44 8.19
CA GLU A 16 18.40 -1.02 6.85
C GLU A 16 19.28 -2.03 6.13
N TYR A 17 19.25 -1.96 4.79
CA TYR A 17 20.06 -2.78 3.89
C TYR A 17 19.90 -4.29 4.09
N ASN A 18 18.72 -4.72 4.54
CA ASN A 18 18.46 -6.16 4.67
C ASN A 18 17.86 -6.70 3.37
N ARG A 19 18.30 -7.92 3.00
CA ARG A 19 17.65 -8.74 1.97
C ARG A 19 16.87 -9.85 2.67
N ILE A 20 15.54 -9.81 2.55
CA ILE A 20 14.60 -10.68 3.26
C ILE A 20 13.72 -11.37 2.22
N GLU A 21 13.85 -12.70 2.11
CA GLU A 21 13.17 -13.44 1.05
C GLU A 21 12.58 -14.75 1.55
N ASN A 22 11.52 -15.20 0.87
CA ASN A 22 10.89 -16.50 1.11
C ASN A 22 10.39 -16.69 2.54
N ILE A 23 9.71 -15.70 3.07
CA ILE A 23 9.26 -15.64 4.46
C ILE A 23 7.84 -16.22 4.61
N GLY A 24 7.62 -16.94 5.70
CA GLY A 24 6.34 -17.57 6.00
C GLY A 24 5.22 -16.56 6.29
N TYR A 25 5.56 -15.44 6.92
CA TYR A 25 4.61 -14.38 7.27
C TYR A 25 5.16 -13.00 6.85
N ASN A 26 5.28 -12.04 7.79
CA ASN A 26 5.75 -10.69 7.46
C ASN A 26 7.25 -10.66 7.12
N GLY A 27 7.64 -9.82 6.17
CA GLY A 27 9.05 -9.53 5.96
C GLY A 27 9.66 -8.84 7.17
N ILE A 28 9.17 -7.64 7.50
CA ILE A 28 9.49 -6.92 8.75
C ILE A 28 8.18 -6.68 9.49
N GLY A 29 8.02 -7.29 10.66
CA GLY A 29 6.89 -7.10 11.55
C GLY A 29 7.21 -6.10 12.66
N CYS A 30 6.51 -4.97 12.73
CA CYS A 30 6.64 -3.98 13.77
C CYS A 30 5.61 -4.24 14.87
N GLY A 31 6.07 -4.48 16.08
CA GLY A 31 5.21 -4.61 17.25
C GLY A 31 4.76 -3.26 17.83
N SER A 32 4.22 -3.30 19.05
CA SER A 32 3.77 -2.11 19.79
C SER A 32 4.95 -1.30 20.32
N ILE A 33 5.74 -0.71 19.44
CA ILE A 33 6.90 0.11 19.77
C ILE A 33 6.76 1.50 19.15
N THR A 34 7.38 2.45 19.78
CA THR A 34 7.36 3.84 19.36
C THR A 34 8.64 4.20 18.62
N GLY A 35 8.48 4.61 17.38
CA GLY A 35 9.52 5.19 16.55
C GLY A 35 10.60 4.21 16.08
N GLY A 36 11.03 4.40 14.85
CA GLY A 36 12.08 3.65 14.21
C GLY A 36 12.20 4.01 12.74
N ILE A 37 13.29 3.59 12.12
CA ILE A 37 13.53 3.81 10.70
C ILE A 37 13.70 2.47 9.99
N ILE A 38 12.86 2.21 9.01
CA ILE A 38 12.93 1.03 8.13
C ILE A 38 13.25 1.53 6.72
N ARG A 39 14.47 1.29 6.23
CA ARG A 39 14.88 1.84 4.95
C ARG A 39 15.85 0.96 4.17
N TYR A 40 15.83 1.11 2.84
CA TYR A 40 16.74 0.41 1.92
C TYR A 40 16.71 -1.11 2.08
N ASN A 41 15.55 -1.67 2.45
CA ASN A 41 15.41 -3.12 2.54
C ASN A 41 14.79 -3.65 1.23
N TYR A 42 15.28 -4.80 0.80
CA TYR A 42 14.68 -5.62 -0.23
C TYR A 42 13.91 -6.77 0.44
N ILE A 43 12.60 -6.79 0.23
CA ILE A 43 11.71 -7.76 0.85
C ILE A 43 10.88 -8.42 -0.24
N SER A 44 10.97 -9.74 -0.38
CA SER A 44 10.23 -10.43 -1.42
C SER A 44 9.75 -11.83 -1.02
N ASN A 45 8.67 -12.29 -1.69
CA ASN A 45 8.10 -13.61 -1.47
C ASN A 45 7.73 -13.86 0.01
N TYR A 46 7.00 -12.97 0.61
CA TYR A 46 6.49 -13.06 1.98
C TYR A 46 5.04 -13.58 2.02
N CYS A 47 4.51 -13.83 3.22
CA CYS A 47 3.19 -14.45 3.45
C CYS A 47 3.04 -15.80 2.72
N ARG A 48 4.08 -16.64 2.74
CA ARG A 48 4.09 -17.92 2.04
C ARG A 48 3.37 -19.04 2.77
N THR A 49 3.22 -18.92 4.09
CA THR A 49 2.54 -19.93 4.91
C THR A 49 1.32 -19.36 5.63
N VAL A 50 1.23 -18.05 5.74
CA VAL A 50 0.11 -17.36 6.42
C VAL A 50 -0.39 -16.25 5.50
N ASN A 51 -1.67 -15.98 5.57
CA ASN A 51 -2.34 -14.85 4.95
C ASN A 51 -2.43 -13.68 5.96
N ASP A 52 -2.89 -12.51 5.52
CA ASP A 52 -3.12 -11.31 6.36
C ASP A 52 -1.84 -10.75 6.97
N GLY A 53 -0.91 -10.36 6.11
CA GLY A 53 0.37 -9.78 6.48
C GLY A 53 0.95 -8.87 5.40
N GLY A 54 2.21 -8.47 5.55
CA GLY A 54 2.86 -7.57 4.61
C GLY A 54 4.37 -7.76 4.47
N GLY A 55 4.94 -7.17 3.41
CA GLY A 55 6.38 -7.00 3.32
C GLY A 55 6.88 -6.21 4.53
N ILE A 56 6.24 -5.08 4.83
CA ILE A 56 6.38 -4.37 6.11
C ILE A 56 4.99 -4.30 6.73
N TYR A 57 4.84 -4.85 7.93
CA TYR A 57 3.58 -4.87 8.67
C TYR A 57 3.73 -4.09 9.97
N HIS A 58 2.83 -3.16 10.18
CA HIS A 58 2.71 -2.41 11.42
C HIS A 58 1.27 -2.47 11.93
N GLY A 59 1.04 -3.26 12.99
CA GLY A 59 -0.21 -3.23 13.75
C GLY A 59 0.03 -2.54 15.10
N HIS A 60 -0.84 -1.62 15.48
CA HIS A 60 -0.63 -0.82 16.69
C HIS A 60 -1.71 -1.00 17.74
N ASN A 61 -1.33 -0.72 18.97
CA ASN A 61 -2.20 -0.71 20.14
C ASN A 61 -2.60 0.75 20.45
N LYS A 62 -3.84 0.99 20.82
CA LYS A 62 -4.61 2.23 21.00
C LYS A 62 -3.92 3.47 21.62
N THR A 63 -2.73 3.40 22.16
CA THR A 63 -2.29 4.33 23.19
C THR A 63 -1.10 5.23 22.86
N SER A 64 -0.46 5.10 21.70
CA SER A 64 0.69 5.96 21.35
C SER A 64 0.88 6.08 19.84
N ASN A 65 1.33 7.24 19.37
CA ASN A 65 1.84 7.40 18.02
C ASN A 65 3.11 6.56 17.88
N SER A 66 3.26 5.87 16.80
CA SER A 66 4.38 4.95 16.57
C SER A 66 5.49 5.53 15.68
N ASP A 67 5.32 6.71 15.15
CA ASP A 67 6.28 7.56 14.42
C ASP A 67 7.36 6.82 13.59
N PHE A 68 7.01 5.69 12.95
CA PHE A 68 7.93 4.99 12.06
C PHE A 68 8.15 5.77 10.78
N ILE A 69 9.41 5.80 10.35
CA ILE A 69 9.80 6.29 9.03
C ILE A 69 10.13 5.07 8.15
N ILE A 70 9.24 4.77 7.22
CA ILE A 70 9.35 3.64 6.29
C ILE A 70 9.68 4.21 4.91
N ARG A 71 10.94 4.08 4.44
CA ARG A 71 11.34 4.72 3.19
C ARG A 71 12.38 3.94 2.39
N TYR A 72 12.32 4.10 1.07
CA TYR A 72 13.27 3.49 0.13
C TYR A 72 13.32 1.95 0.24
N ASN A 73 12.20 1.30 0.57
CA ASN A 73 12.12 -0.15 0.61
C ASN A 73 11.48 -0.70 -0.67
N LEU A 74 11.85 -1.91 -1.04
CA LEU A 74 11.19 -2.69 -2.09
C LEU A 74 10.42 -3.84 -1.42
N CYS A 75 9.09 -3.85 -1.57
CA CYS A 75 8.19 -4.90 -1.05
C CYS A 75 7.52 -5.60 -2.24
N LEU A 76 8.02 -6.76 -2.62
CA LEU A 76 7.71 -7.41 -3.88
C LEU A 76 7.15 -8.82 -3.71
N ASN A 77 6.22 -9.20 -4.62
CA ASN A 77 5.79 -10.58 -4.78
C ASN A 77 5.19 -11.22 -3.51
N GLY A 78 4.41 -10.48 -2.73
CA GLY A 78 3.67 -11.02 -1.58
C GLY A 78 2.73 -12.13 -2.03
N TYR A 79 2.83 -13.32 -1.41
CA TYR A 79 2.13 -14.51 -1.88
C TYR A 79 0.70 -14.63 -1.34
N GLY A 80 0.49 -14.43 -0.04
CA GLY A 80 -0.82 -14.57 0.61
C GLY A 80 -1.34 -16.00 0.57
N ASN A 81 -0.81 -16.89 1.39
CA ASN A 81 -1.28 -18.27 1.40
C ASN A 81 -2.68 -18.37 2.00
N THR A 82 -3.63 -18.83 1.20
CA THR A 82 -5.04 -19.00 1.60
C THR A 82 -5.40 -20.42 1.97
N GLU A 83 -4.48 -21.38 1.93
CA GLU A 83 -4.73 -22.77 2.31
C GLU A 83 -5.20 -22.87 3.76
N GLY A 84 -6.32 -23.54 3.98
CA GLY A 84 -6.92 -23.70 5.30
C GLY A 84 -7.70 -22.48 5.81
N THR A 85 -7.83 -21.43 5.03
CA THR A 85 -8.67 -20.25 5.36
C THR A 85 -10.12 -20.45 4.90
N SER A 86 -11.04 -19.69 5.50
CA SER A 86 -12.45 -19.64 5.07
C SER A 86 -12.66 -18.88 3.76
N SER A 87 -11.65 -18.17 3.27
CA SER A 87 -11.70 -17.30 2.09
C SER A 87 -10.56 -17.63 1.13
N PRO A 88 -10.63 -18.75 0.38
CA PRO A 88 -9.52 -19.28 -0.40
C PRO A 88 -9.14 -18.42 -1.62
N THR A 89 -9.91 -17.40 -1.94
CA THR A 89 -9.67 -16.46 -3.05
C THR A 89 -9.34 -15.04 -2.60
N THR A 90 -9.22 -14.79 -1.30
CA THR A 90 -8.91 -13.46 -0.74
C THR A 90 -7.46 -13.45 -0.27
N TYR A 91 -6.61 -12.82 -1.04
CA TYR A 91 -5.18 -12.73 -0.76
C TYR A 91 -4.88 -11.44 0.00
N LEU A 92 -4.33 -11.58 1.19
CA LEU A 92 -3.97 -10.48 2.09
C LEU A 92 -2.44 -10.53 2.31
N ALA A 93 -1.70 -10.15 1.26
CA ALA A 93 -0.25 -10.03 1.27
C ALA A 93 0.11 -8.65 0.73
N GLU A 94 0.03 -7.66 1.61
CA GLU A 94 0.22 -6.28 1.27
C GLU A 94 1.72 -5.93 1.15
N GLY A 95 2.05 -4.95 0.31
CA GLY A 95 3.43 -4.44 0.26
C GLY A 95 3.82 -3.80 1.60
N ILE A 96 3.11 -2.74 1.98
CA ILE A 96 3.20 -2.10 3.30
C ILE A 96 1.79 -2.10 3.91
N TYR A 97 1.66 -2.68 5.08
CA TYR A 97 0.39 -2.75 5.80
C TYR A 97 0.47 -1.96 7.11
N LEU A 98 -0.16 -0.81 7.10
CA LEU A 98 -0.43 -0.01 8.30
C LEU A 98 -1.78 -0.45 8.84
N ASP A 99 -1.77 -1.44 9.73
CA ASP A 99 -2.98 -2.04 10.30
C ASP A 99 -3.49 -1.21 11.48
N SER A 100 -4.60 -1.61 12.02
CA SER A 100 -5.41 -0.92 13.04
C SER A 100 -4.65 0.03 13.96
N TRP A 101 -5.07 1.29 13.97
CA TRP A 101 -4.46 2.41 14.71
C TRP A 101 -3.02 2.78 14.34
N ALA A 102 -2.49 2.35 13.22
CA ALA A 102 -1.21 2.85 12.75
C ALA A 102 -1.33 4.36 12.46
N THR A 103 -0.84 5.17 13.38
CA THR A 103 -1.00 6.63 13.39
C THR A 103 0.36 7.31 13.40
N GLY A 104 0.51 8.39 12.62
CA GLY A 104 1.73 9.21 12.58
C GLY A 104 2.89 8.59 11.79
N GLN A 105 2.61 7.58 10.95
CA GLN A 105 3.64 6.94 10.13
C GLN A 105 4.07 7.82 8.96
N THR A 106 5.37 7.81 8.64
CA THR A 106 5.89 8.42 7.42
C THR A 106 6.32 7.33 6.45
N VAL A 107 5.60 7.19 5.34
CA VAL A 107 5.82 6.17 4.30
C VAL A 107 6.21 6.86 3.01
N GLN A 108 7.49 6.84 2.64
CA GLN A 108 8.01 7.64 1.53
C GLN A 108 8.99 6.86 0.65
N TYR A 109 8.93 7.11 -0.66
CA TYR A 109 9.89 6.57 -1.64
C TYR A 109 9.98 5.04 -1.63
N ASN A 110 8.91 4.33 -1.26
CA ASN A 110 8.89 2.88 -1.30
C ASN A 110 8.33 2.37 -2.64
N VAL A 111 8.72 1.16 -2.99
CA VAL A 111 8.16 0.43 -4.11
C VAL A 111 7.43 -0.81 -3.61
N CYS A 112 6.14 -0.92 -3.91
CA CYS A 112 5.31 -2.07 -3.61
C CYS A 112 4.79 -2.66 -4.92
N ALA A 113 5.31 -3.81 -5.36
CA ALA A 113 4.94 -4.33 -6.66
C ALA A 113 4.67 -5.84 -6.68
N ASN A 114 3.74 -6.23 -7.56
CA ASN A 114 3.38 -7.63 -7.83
C ASN A 114 2.90 -8.40 -6.59
N ASN A 115 2.27 -7.74 -5.64
CA ASN A 115 1.73 -8.37 -4.44
C ASN A 115 0.31 -8.89 -4.71
N ARG A 116 -0.06 -10.03 -4.15
CA ARG A 116 -1.40 -10.59 -4.32
C ARG A 116 -2.47 -9.88 -3.48
N GLY A 117 -2.08 -9.04 -2.55
CA GLY A 117 -2.95 -8.10 -1.84
C GLY A 117 -2.85 -6.68 -2.41
N VAL A 118 -2.71 -5.73 -1.51
CA VAL A 118 -2.63 -4.29 -1.79
C VAL A 118 -1.17 -3.83 -1.82
N GLY A 119 -0.86 -2.79 -2.59
CA GLY A 119 0.46 -2.15 -2.53
C GLY A 119 0.73 -1.52 -1.17
N ILE A 120 -0.04 -0.47 -0.82
CA ILE A 120 0.00 0.14 0.53
C ILE A 120 -1.42 0.15 1.09
N LYS A 121 -1.62 -0.45 2.28
CA LYS A 121 -2.90 -0.50 2.97
C LYS A 121 -2.85 0.26 4.28
N VAL A 122 -3.84 1.12 4.50
CA VAL A 122 -4.06 1.84 5.76
C VAL A 122 -5.39 1.35 6.34
N GLY A 123 -5.31 0.52 7.38
CA GLY A 123 -6.46 -0.04 8.08
C GLY A 123 -6.77 0.79 9.34
N SER A 124 -7.84 1.61 9.30
CA SER A 124 -8.27 2.43 10.45
C SER A 124 -7.14 3.25 11.07
N GLY A 125 -6.29 3.86 10.23
CA GLY A 125 -5.13 4.68 10.63
C GLY A 125 -5.29 6.14 10.25
N ASN A 126 -4.65 7.04 10.97
CA ASN A 126 -4.76 8.47 10.74
C ASN A 126 -3.42 9.20 10.88
N SER A 127 -3.40 10.45 10.40
CA SER A 127 -2.24 11.34 10.49
C SER A 127 -0.96 10.76 9.88
N ASN A 128 -1.09 9.83 8.93
CA ASN A 128 0.03 9.22 8.24
C ASN A 128 0.43 10.10 7.03
N ILE A 129 1.71 10.08 6.70
CA ILE A 129 2.28 10.75 5.52
C ILE A 129 2.67 9.67 4.50
N LEU A 130 2.00 9.66 3.36
CA LEU A 130 2.27 8.74 2.25
C LEU A 130 2.70 9.55 1.04
N GLU A 131 4.00 9.61 0.76
CA GLU A 131 4.53 10.47 -0.31
C GLU A 131 5.56 9.77 -1.19
N ASN A 132 5.53 10.08 -2.49
CA ASN A 132 6.53 9.62 -3.45
C ASN A 132 6.69 8.10 -3.51
N ASN A 133 5.64 7.33 -3.20
CA ASN A 133 5.67 5.88 -3.32
C ASN A 133 5.25 5.43 -4.72
N LEU A 134 5.77 4.30 -5.15
CA LEU A 134 5.35 3.60 -6.35
C LEU A 134 4.66 2.29 -5.96
N CYS A 135 3.39 2.15 -6.31
CA CYS A 135 2.67 0.89 -6.22
C CYS A 135 2.30 0.43 -7.64
N PHE A 136 2.72 -0.80 -8.00
CA PHE A 136 2.55 -1.31 -9.34
C PHE A 136 2.06 -2.76 -9.33
N ASN A 137 1.02 -3.06 -10.13
CA ASN A 137 0.55 -4.42 -10.38
C ASN A 137 0.24 -5.23 -9.11
N ASN A 138 -0.34 -4.61 -8.09
CA ASN A 138 -0.84 -5.32 -6.93
C ASN A 138 -2.27 -5.80 -7.22
N GLU A 139 -2.60 -7.07 -6.89
CA GLU A 139 -3.80 -7.74 -7.41
C GLU A 139 -5.10 -7.07 -6.99
N GLU A 140 -5.23 -6.63 -5.73
CA GLU A 140 -6.44 -6.00 -5.24
C GLU A 140 -6.50 -4.50 -5.60
N SER A 141 -5.54 -3.73 -5.13
CA SER A 141 -5.43 -2.30 -5.41
C SER A 141 -4.02 -1.79 -5.14
N GLN A 142 -3.69 -0.61 -5.70
CA GLN A 142 -2.35 -0.06 -5.48
C GLN A 142 -2.27 0.64 -4.12
N ILE A 143 -3.34 1.32 -3.71
CA ILE A 143 -3.49 1.85 -2.35
C ILE A 143 -4.91 1.60 -1.85
N TYR A 144 -5.04 1.30 -0.55
CA TYR A 144 -6.34 1.05 0.07
C TYR A 144 -6.45 1.70 1.46
N PHE A 145 -7.46 2.55 1.62
CA PHE A 145 -7.88 3.10 2.92
C PHE A 145 -9.11 2.34 3.41
N LEU A 146 -8.96 1.59 4.49
CA LEU A 146 -10.01 0.75 5.06
C LEU A 146 -10.38 1.25 6.47
N GLY A 147 -11.57 1.84 6.62
CA GLY A 147 -12.21 2.05 7.91
C GLY A 147 -12.92 0.77 8.34
N SER A 148 -12.42 0.08 9.33
CA SER A 148 -12.98 -1.21 9.76
C SER A 148 -13.52 -1.22 11.19
N TRP A 149 -13.19 -0.21 11.98
CA TRP A 149 -13.51 -0.18 13.41
C TRP A 149 -14.22 1.10 13.82
N SER A 150 -15.28 0.98 14.61
CA SER A 150 -16.07 2.12 15.11
C SER A 150 -15.30 3.08 16.04
N TYR A 151 -14.11 2.69 16.47
CA TYR A 151 -13.28 3.43 17.42
C TYR A 151 -11.92 3.87 16.85
N ALA A 152 -11.65 3.56 15.59
CA ALA A 152 -10.42 3.95 14.92
C ALA A 152 -10.76 4.42 13.48
N SER A 153 -10.78 5.72 13.31
CA SER A 153 -11.20 6.38 12.07
C SER A 153 -10.03 6.63 11.14
N VAL A 154 -10.33 6.66 9.84
CA VAL A 154 -9.41 7.10 8.79
C VAL A 154 -9.58 8.60 8.59
N PHE A 155 -8.60 9.40 9.02
CA PHE A 155 -8.64 10.86 8.87
C PHE A 155 -7.25 11.49 8.86
N ASN A 156 -7.15 12.71 8.36
CA ASN A 156 -5.92 13.53 8.35
C ASN A 156 -4.68 12.85 7.74
N ASN A 157 -4.83 11.91 6.81
CA ASN A 157 -3.69 11.34 6.11
C ASN A 157 -3.22 12.30 5.00
N MET A 158 -1.92 12.47 4.84
CA MET A 158 -1.35 13.20 3.70
C MET A 158 -0.95 12.20 2.61
N ILE A 159 -1.48 12.36 1.38
CA ILE A 159 -1.28 11.41 0.28
C ILE A 159 -0.85 12.20 -0.96
N ARG A 160 0.45 12.33 -1.21
CA ARG A 160 0.95 13.23 -2.26
C ARG A 160 2.07 12.62 -3.10
N ASN A 161 2.10 12.99 -4.37
CA ASN A 161 3.17 12.63 -5.31
C ASN A 161 3.38 11.11 -5.46
N ASN A 162 2.36 10.29 -5.22
CA ASN A 162 2.48 8.85 -5.38
C ASN A 162 2.10 8.40 -6.78
N HIS A 163 2.67 7.29 -7.22
CA HIS A 163 2.32 6.62 -8.45
C HIS A 163 1.61 5.29 -8.16
N PHE A 164 0.31 5.24 -8.41
CA PHE A 164 -0.56 4.08 -8.22
C PHE A 164 -0.94 3.53 -9.59
N ILE A 165 -0.22 2.51 -10.05
CA ILE A 165 -0.31 2.00 -11.43
C ILE A 165 -0.88 0.59 -11.44
N ALA A 166 -2.14 0.47 -11.78
CA ALA A 166 -2.82 -0.79 -12.04
C ALA A 166 -2.40 -1.33 -13.43
N LYS A 167 -1.94 -2.57 -13.50
CA LYS A 167 -1.47 -3.18 -14.75
C LYS A 167 -2.61 -3.79 -15.57
N THR A 168 -3.53 -4.47 -14.90
CA THR A 168 -4.63 -5.20 -15.53
C THR A 168 -5.95 -4.44 -15.45
N ALA A 169 -6.91 -4.80 -16.30
CA ALA A 169 -8.23 -4.19 -16.32
C ALA A 169 -9.03 -4.38 -15.02
N SER A 170 -8.75 -5.42 -14.24
CA SER A 170 -9.43 -5.73 -12.98
C SER A 170 -8.85 -5.03 -11.76
N GLN A 171 -7.62 -4.54 -11.85
CA GLN A 171 -6.94 -3.89 -10.73
C GLN A 171 -7.46 -2.45 -10.52
N ILE A 172 -7.43 -2.02 -9.26
CA ILE A 172 -7.84 -0.69 -8.82
C ILE A 172 -6.59 0.14 -8.46
N ALA A 173 -6.56 1.41 -8.87
CA ALA A 173 -5.49 2.31 -8.48
C ALA A 173 -5.68 2.82 -7.04
N LEU A 174 -6.88 3.33 -6.71
CA LEU A 174 -7.24 3.78 -5.36
C LEU A 174 -8.50 3.08 -4.88
N LYS A 175 -8.44 2.43 -3.73
CA LYS A 175 -9.61 1.88 -3.03
C LYS A 175 -9.82 2.60 -1.70
N VAL A 176 -11.06 3.01 -1.44
CA VAL A 176 -11.46 3.65 -0.19
C VAL A 176 -12.75 3.01 0.30
N SER A 177 -12.72 2.38 1.46
CA SER A 177 -13.90 1.81 2.11
C SER A 177 -13.99 2.34 3.53
N LEU A 178 -14.83 3.35 3.71
CA LEU A 178 -15.02 4.04 4.98
C LEU A 178 -16.28 3.52 5.68
N THR A 179 -16.26 3.52 7.00
CA THR A 179 -17.41 3.22 7.83
C THR A 179 -18.32 4.45 7.98
N ALA A 180 -19.47 4.28 8.65
CA ALA A 180 -20.35 5.39 8.97
C ALA A 180 -19.74 6.41 9.95
N PHE A 181 -18.64 6.05 10.61
CA PHE A 181 -17.90 6.93 11.54
C PHE A 181 -16.83 7.76 10.84
N ASP A 182 -16.52 7.44 9.59
CA ASP A 182 -15.51 8.15 8.80
C ASP A 182 -16.19 9.17 7.88
N ASN A 183 -15.48 10.25 7.61
CA ASN A 183 -15.94 11.27 6.65
C ASN A 183 -14.97 11.35 5.49
N ILE A 184 -15.48 11.16 4.28
CA ILE A 184 -14.66 11.21 3.07
C ILE A 184 -13.94 12.55 2.89
N ALA A 185 -14.54 13.66 3.31
CA ALA A 185 -13.91 14.98 3.23
C ALA A 185 -12.69 15.13 4.16
N ASN A 186 -12.57 14.27 5.18
CA ASN A 186 -11.53 14.33 6.19
C ASN A 186 -10.56 13.14 6.13
N TYR A 187 -10.76 12.17 5.20
CA TYR A 187 -9.94 10.95 5.16
C TYR A 187 -8.46 11.27 4.96
N GLY A 188 -8.16 12.36 4.28
CA GLY A 188 -6.83 12.83 4.03
C GLY A 188 -6.78 14.15 3.26
N ASP A 189 -5.56 14.65 3.06
CA ASP A 189 -5.20 15.69 2.10
C ASP A 189 -4.47 15.00 0.94
N SER A 190 -5.22 14.71 -0.12
CA SER A 190 -4.75 13.96 -1.29
C SER A 190 -4.63 14.86 -2.49
N ASP A 191 -3.42 14.96 -3.09
CA ASP A 191 -3.21 15.67 -4.35
C ASP A 191 -1.89 15.23 -5.02
N LEU A 192 -1.70 15.62 -6.29
CA LEU A 192 -0.49 15.38 -7.08
C LEU A 192 -0.17 13.89 -7.28
N ASN A 193 -1.15 13.01 -7.16
CA ASN A 193 -0.98 11.57 -7.35
C ASN A 193 -1.27 11.15 -8.80
N TYR A 194 -0.77 9.98 -9.19
CA TYR A 194 -1.11 9.32 -10.44
C TYR A 194 -1.90 8.04 -10.16
N TYR A 195 -3.15 7.99 -10.66
CA TYR A 195 -4.06 6.85 -10.54
C TYR A 195 -4.21 6.18 -11.91
N ALA A 196 -3.13 5.55 -12.39
CA ALA A 196 -3.05 5.06 -13.75
C ALA A 196 -3.52 3.60 -13.89
N ARG A 197 -4.20 3.31 -15.01
CA ARG A 197 -4.44 1.97 -15.52
C ARG A 197 -4.26 1.98 -17.04
N PRO A 198 -3.00 1.90 -17.52
CA PRO A 198 -2.65 2.18 -18.91
C PRO A 198 -3.38 1.31 -19.93
N ILE A 199 -3.77 0.09 -19.58
CA ILE A 199 -4.46 -0.84 -20.49
C ILE A 199 -5.83 -0.33 -20.98
N ASN A 200 -6.54 0.42 -20.14
CA ASN A 200 -7.89 0.91 -20.43
C ASN A 200 -7.97 2.43 -20.33
N GLN A 201 -6.84 3.10 -20.43
CA GLN A 201 -6.76 4.50 -20.08
C GLN A 201 -7.50 5.41 -21.06
N GLY A 202 -8.56 6.00 -20.57
CA GLY A 202 -9.35 7.06 -21.20
C GLY A 202 -9.97 7.95 -20.13
N SER A 203 -10.54 9.09 -20.54
CA SER A 203 -11.16 10.05 -19.61
C SER A 203 -12.31 9.45 -18.76
N ASN A 204 -12.86 8.34 -19.20
CA ASN A 204 -13.97 7.64 -18.54
C ASN A 204 -13.53 6.39 -17.78
N ASP A 205 -12.24 6.14 -17.67
CA ASP A 205 -11.75 4.97 -16.96
C ASP A 205 -11.96 5.10 -15.44
N SER A 206 -12.61 4.10 -14.86
CA SER A 206 -12.97 4.07 -13.44
C SER A 206 -11.91 3.28 -12.65
N THR A 207 -10.79 3.95 -12.34
CA THR A 207 -9.66 3.36 -11.60
C THR A 207 -9.79 3.50 -10.08
N ILE A 208 -10.85 4.15 -9.60
CA ILE A 208 -11.07 4.45 -8.19
C ILE A 208 -12.33 3.75 -7.70
N LEU A 209 -12.24 3.04 -6.59
CA LEU A 209 -13.37 2.32 -5.98
C LEU A 209 -13.64 2.88 -4.57
N THR A 210 -14.86 3.39 -4.35
CA THR A 210 -15.25 3.97 -3.05
C THR A 210 -16.54 3.34 -2.54
N ASN A 211 -16.46 2.65 -1.39
CA ASN A 211 -17.61 1.97 -0.78
C ASN A 211 -18.43 1.14 -1.81
N GLY A 212 -17.72 0.37 -2.64
CA GLY A 212 -18.33 -0.45 -3.70
C GLY A 212 -18.73 0.29 -4.99
N THR A 213 -18.57 1.61 -5.05
CA THR A 213 -18.89 2.41 -6.23
C THR A 213 -17.64 2.77 -7.02
N SER A 214 -17.58 2.35 -8.28
CA SER A 214 -16.48 2.72 -9.20
C SER A 214 -16.60 4.16 -9.65
N ARG A 215 -15.49 4.88 -9.69
CA ARG A 215 -15.42 6.30 -10.08
C ARG A 215 -14.28 6.57 -11.06
N THR A 216 -14.53 7.47 -11.98
CA THR A 216 -13.46 8.17 -12.73
C THR A 216 -12.75 9.13 -11.79
N LEU A 217 -11.57 9.63 -12.18
CA LEU A 217 -10.87 10.67 -11.39
C LEU A 217 -11.72 11.95 -11.25
N SER A 218 -12.46 12.34 -12.29
CA SER A 218 -13.39 13.48 -12.21
C SER A 218 -14.52 13.23 -11.20
N GLY A 219 -15.13 12.03 -11.23
CA GLY A 219 -16.15 11.62 -10.27
C GLY A 219 -15.63 11.52 -8.83
N TRP A 220 -14.38 11.12 -8.67
CA TRP A 220 -13.70 11.13 -7.37
C TRP A 220 -13.48 12.54 -6.82
N ARG A 221 -12.97 13.46 -7.64
CA ARG A 221 -12.83 14.88 -7.27
C ARG A 221 -14.14 15.49 -6.79
N THR A 222 -15.23 15.24 -7.52
CA THR A 222 -16.56 15.73 -7.14
C THR A 222 -17.03 15.13 -5.81
N TYR A 223 -16.76 13.83 -5.58
CA TYR A 223 -17.21 13.11 -4.39
C TYR A 223 -16.40 13.45 -3.13
N SER A 224 -15.08 13.56 -3.27
CA SER A 224 -14.16 13.71 -2.15
C SER A 224 -13.71 15.15 -1.89
N SER A 225 -13.81 16.02 -2.87
CA SER A 225 -13.17 17.36 -2.91
C SER A 225 -11.63 17.30 -2.82
N GLN A 226 -11.03 16.18 -3.23
CA GLN A 226 -9.59 15.92 -3.20
C GLN A 226 -9.03 15.79 -4.62
N ASP A 227 -7.71 15.66 -4.72
CA ASP A 227 -6.96 15.29 -5.94
C ASP A 227 -7.15 16.28 -7.12
N ALA A 228 -7.23 17.58 -6.83
CA ALA A 228 -7.45 18.62 -7.83
C ALA A 228 -6.38 18.61 -8.94
N SER A 229 -5.13 18.35 -8.58
CA SER A 229 -3.96 18.33 -9.49
C SER A 229 -3.45 16.91 -9.79
N SER A 230 -4.13 15.87 -9.31
CA SER A 230 -3.78 14.48 -9.60
C SER A 230 -4.12 14.09 -11.04
N ASN A 231 -3.44 13.07 -11.58
CA ASN A 231 -3.59 12.62 -12.95
C ASN A 231 -3.87 11.11 -13.06
N MET A 232 -4.36 10.67 -14.23
CA MET A 232 -4.58 9.26 -14.54
C MET A 232 -3.48 8.65 -15.38
N SER A 233 -2.68 9.44 -16.06
CA SER A 233 -1.72 8.94 -17.05
C SER A 233 -0.37 9.61 -16.96
N LEU A 234 0.67 8.75 -16.97
CA LEU A 234 2.06 9.16 -17.23
C LEU A 234 2.38 9.06 -18.73
N ALA A 235 1.65 8.25 -19.48
CA ALA A 235 1.80 7.99 -20.90
C ALA A 235 0.42 7.66 -21.51
N GLY A 236 0.30 7.63 -22.81
CA GLY A 236 -0.92 7.22 -23.52
C GLY A 236 -1.29 5.77 -23.23
N PRO A 237 -2.51 5.35 -23.63
CA PRO A 237 -2.97 4.00 -23.41
C PRO A 237 -2.10 2.96 -24.13
N VAL A 238 -1.94 1.79 -23.53
CA VAL A 238 -1.23 0.65 -24.12
C VAL A 238 -2.21 -0.37 -24.64
N ALA A 239 -1.84 -1.04 -25.74
CA ALA A 239 -2.71 -2.01 -26.42
C ALA A 239 -2.76 -3.37 -25.72
N SER A 240 -1.78 -3.69 -24.88
CA SER A 240 -1.69 -4.98 -24.19
C SER A 240 -1.01 -4.83 -22.83
N GLU A 241 -1.45 -5.60 -21.86
CA GLU A 241 -0.83 -5.71 -20.54
C GLU A 241 0.62 -6.18 -20.60
N SER A 242 0.97 -6.94 -21.66
CA SER A 242 2.35 -7.37 -21.91
C SER A 242 3.32 -6.24 -22.25
N ASN A 243 2.80 -5.06 -22.57
CA ASN A 243 3.60 -3.86 -22.84
C ASN A 243 3.84 -3.00 -21.60
N ILE A 244 3.31 -3.43 -20.46
CA ILE A 244 3.48 -2.73 -19.18
C ILE A 244 4.47 -3.53 -18.34
N HIS A 245 5.65 -2.98 -18.14
CA HIS A 245 6.76 -3.65 -17.46
C HIS A 245 7.16 -2.90 -16.20
N PHE A 246 7.57 -3.67 -15.20
CA PHE A 246 8.27 -3.19 -14.02
C PHE A 246 9.67 -3.79 -14.03
N ILE A 247 10.68 -2.93 -14.01
CA ILE A 247 12.08 -3.33 -13.98
C ILE A 247 12.73 -2.65 -12.79
N TYR A 248 13.43 -3.42 -11.98
CA TYR A 248 14.26 -2.92 -10.88
C TYR A 248 15.64 -3.57 -10.97
N ASN A 249 16.65 -2.85 -10.52
CA ASN A 249 18.00 -3.37 -10.43
C ASN A 249 18.21 -3.99 -9.04
N ASP A 250 18.39 -5.29 -8.99
CA ASP A 250 18.65 -6.05 -7.76
C ASP A 250 20.13 -6.38 -7.56
N THR A 251 20.98 -5.80 -8.38
CA THR A 251 22.43 -5.97 -8.33
C THR A 251 23.11 -4.68 -7.84
N ASP A 252 24.28 -4.81 -7.23
CA ASP A 252 25.12 -3.68 -6.80
C ASP A 252 25.83 -2.97 -7.99
N VAL A 253 25.53 -3.36 -9.21
CA VAL A 253 26.13 -2.81 -10.43
C VAL A 253 25.11 -1.97 -11.20
N ASN A 254 25.48 -0.76 -11.58
CA ASN A 254 24.69 0.04 -12.51
C ASN A 254 24.53 -0.73 -13.82
N GLN A 255 23.31 -1.05 -14.19
CA GLN A 255 23.00 -1.59 -15.51
C GLN A 255 22.73 -0.42 -16.46
N ASN A 256 23.62 -0.24 -17.41
CA ASN A 256 23.50 0.76 -18.47
C ASN A 256 22.51 0.32 -19.54
#